data_d4c30066cbd6c9b48c8f3316b1e0a6fc
#
_entry.id   d4c30066cbd6c9b48c8f3316b1e0a6fc
#
_cell.length_a   1.000
_cell.length_b   1.000
_cell.length_c   1.000
_cell.angle_alpha   90.00
_cell.angle_beta   90.00
_cell.angle_gamma   90.00
#
_symmetry.space_group_name_H-M   'P 1'
#
loop_
_entity.id
_entity.type
_entity.pdbx_description
1 polymer ?
#
loop_
_entity_poly.entity_id
_entity_poly.type
_entity_poly.pdbx_seq_one_letter_code
_entity_poly.pdbx_strand_id
1 'polypeptide(L)'
;MHCKQWIFDMDGTLTDSMTVVWEGAPDALLRRYGRTPRGDLRATLLNMGMQEGAQYLIREYGLPLTEESYFSVMREVIAELYETVELKPGVRTMLAKLQAEGARMCICSNTWAEQCRTVLTRLGIAQYFSFIVEARGVLHKSHPEVFFECMSRLGGADPAACAV
;
A
#
# COMPACT_ATOMS: atom_id res chain seq x y z
N MET A 1 -23.02 -8.35 -17.94
CA MET A 1 -23.18 -7.98 -16.52
C MET A 1 -22.22 -6.84 -16.25
N HIS A 2 -22.68 -5.70 -15.74
CA HIS A 2 -21.77 -4.63 -15.33
C HIS A 2 -21.43 -4.86 -13.86
N CYS A 3 -20.13 -5.02 -13.54
CA CYS A 3 -19.67 -5.03 -12.16
C CYS A 3 -20.05 -3.70 -11.49
N LYS A 4 -20.80 -3.79 -10.40
CA LYS A 4 -21.25 -2.61 -9.64
C LYS A 4 -20.41 -2.36 -8.39
N GLN A 5 -19.53 -3.26 -8.06
CA GLN A 5 -18.64 -3.18 -6.89
C GLN A 5 -17.19 -3.38 -7.34
N TRP A 6 -16.32 -2.53 -6.84
CA TRP A 6 -14.90 -2.57 -7.20
C TRP A 6 -14.05 -2.46 -5.93
N ILE A 7 -13.16 -3.41 -5.78
CA ILE A 7 -12.18 -3.45 -4.70
C ILE A 7 -10.81 -3.19 -5.32
N PHE A 8 -10.23 -2.05 -5.01
CA PHE A 8 -8.93 -1.68 -5.55
C PHE A 8 -7.82 -1.90 -4.54
N ASP A 9 -6.70 -2.41 -5.00
CA ASP A 9 -5.43 -2.20 -4.32
C ASP A 9 -4.91 -0.78 -4.60
N MET A 10 -4.06 -0.26 -3.74
CA MET A 10 -3.46 1.07 -3.91
C MET A 10 -2.10 0.98 -4.57
N ASP A 11 -1.17 0.27 -3.94
CA ASP A 11 0.25 0.28 -4.31
C ASP A 11 0.53 -0.55 -5.55
N GLY A 12 1.10 0.08 -6.57
CA GLY A 12 1.35 -0.58 -7.84
C GLY A 12 0.10 -0.77 -8.72
N THR A 13 -1.09 -0.48 -8.19
CA THR A 13 -2.38 -0.57 -8.91
C THR A 13 -2.92 0.82 -9.27
N LEU A 14 -3.25 1.63 -8.28
CA LEU A 14 -3.69 3.02 -8.48
C LEU A 14 -2.52 3.99 -8.49
N THR A 15 -1.52 3.73 -7.68
CA THR A 15 -0.33 4.56 -7.52
C THR A 15 0.92 3.89 -8.07
N ASP A 16 1.87 4.70 -8.56
CA ASP A 16 3.17 4.23 -9.02
C ASP A 16 4.19 4.21 -7.87
N SER A 17 3.83 3.52 -6.80
CA SER A 17 4.53 3.51 -5.52
C SER A 17 5.57 2.39 -5.38
N MET A 18 5.53 1.35 -6.22
CA MET A 18 6.36 0.16 -5.98
C MET A 18 7.86 0.48 -5.96
N THR A 19 8.35 1.20 -6.97
CA THR A 19 9.77 1.57 -7.04
C THR A 19 10.15 2.63 -6.00
N VAL A 20 9.31 3.66 -5.84
CA VAL A 20 9.62 4.79 -4.97
C VAL A 20 9.54 4.41 -3.50
N VAL A 21 8.47 3.74 -3.09
CA VAL A 21 8.18 3.45 -1.69
C VAL A 21 8.75 2.09 -1.29
N TRP A 22 8.27 1.02 -1.93
CA TRP A 22 8.58 -0.33 -1.46
C TRP A 22 10.01 -0.76 -1.76
N GLU A 23 10.55 -0.39 -2.91
CA GLU A 23 11.95 -0.66 -3.24
C GLU A 23 12.89 0.41 -2.69
N GLY A 24 12.43 1.65 -2.58
CA GLY A 24 13.23 2.79 -2.14
C GLY A 24 13.31 3.00 -0.64
N ALA A 25 12.37 2.46 0.15
CA ALA A 25 12.32 2.73 1.60
C ALA A 25 13.57 2.25 2.37
N PRO A 26 14.15 1.06 2.13
CA PRO A 26 15.39 0.65 2.78
C PRO A 26 16.55 1.60 2.49
N ASP A 27 16.68 2.03 1.25
CA ASP A 27 17.72 2.98 0.84
C ASP A 27 17.54 4.35 1.49
N ALA A 28 16.31 4.84 1.56
CA ALA A 28 15.97 6.12 2.19
C ALA A 28 16.25 6.07 3.70
N LEU A 29 15.90 4.95 4.35
CA LEU A 29 16.23 4.73 5.76
C LEU A 29 17.74 4.78 5.98
N LEU A 30 18.52 4.06 5.19
CA LEU A 30 19.97 4.05 5.31
C LEU A 30 20.58 5.45 5.15
N ARG A 31 20.14 6.20 4.13
CA ARG A 31 20.57 7.59 3.91
C ARG A 31 20.25 8.50 5.09
N ARG A 32 19.08 8.35 5.72
CA ARG A 32 18.68 9.11 6.92
C ARG A 32 19.70 8.96 8.06
N TYR A 33 20.35 7.78 8.16
CA TYR A 33 21.40 7.49 9.15
C TYR A 33 22.82 7.64 8.59
N GLY A 34 23.00 8.28 7.44
CA GLY A 34 24.32 8.48 6.83
C GLY A 34 24.97 7.17 6.38
N ARG A 35 24.19 6.18 6.04
CA ARG A 35 24.67 4.89 5.52
C ARG A 35 24.43 4.79 4.03
N THR A 36 25.35 4.11 3.34
CA THR A 36 25.23 3.83 1.90
C THR A 36 24.87 2.36 1.71
N PRO A 37 23.85 2.03 0.90
CA PRO A 37 23.55 0.66 0.53
C PRO A 37 24.75 -0.05 -0.06
N ARG A 38 24.93 -1.33 0.25
CA ARG A 38 26.03 -2.18 -0.26
C ARG A 38 25.44 -3.25 -1.17
N GLY A 39 26.02 -3.42 -2.35
CA GLY A 39 25.56 -4.42 -3.32
C GLY A 39 24.12 -4.19 -3.76
N ASP A 40 23.45 -5.27 -4.13
CA ASP A 40 22.00 -5.24 -4.44
C ASP A 40 21.20 -5.49 -3.17
N LEU A 41 20.92 -4.41 -2.44
CA LEU A 41 20.14 -4.46 -1.19
C LEU A 41 18.75 -5.00 -1.42
N ARG A 42 18.12 -4.67 -2.57
CA ARG A 42 16.81 -5.16 -2.93
C ARG A 42 16.79 -6.67 -3.06
N ALA A 43 17.71 -7.24 -3.84
CA ALA A 43 17.81 -8.68 -3.99
C ALA A 43 18.07 -9.38 -2.66
N THR A 44 18.85 -8.75 -1.78
CA THR A 44 19.14 -9.29 -0.44
C THR A 44 17.88 -9.35 0.42
N LEU A 45 17.08 -8.30 0.42
CA LEU A 45 15.87 -8.20 1.25
C LEU A 45 14.66 -8.94 0.68
N LEU A 46 14.67 -9.26 -0.62
CA LEU A 46 13.52 -9.84 -1.33
C LEU A 46 13.02 -11.15 -0.72
N ASN A 47 13.93 -11.97 -0.21
CA ASN A 47 13.63 -13.28 0.37
C ASN A 47 13.53 -13.26 1.90
N MET A 48 13.65 -12.09 2.53
CA MET A 48 13.56 -11.93 3.98
C MET A 48 12.15 -11.55 4.39
N GLY A 49 11.68 -12.10 5.50
CA GLY A 49 10.50 -11.58 6.17
C GLY A 49 10.75 -10.16 6.71
N MET A 50 9.67 -9.41 6.97
CA MET A 50 9.76 -8.02 7.41
C MET A 50 10.63 -7.85 8.67
N GLN A 51 10.53 -8.77 9.63
CA GLN A 51 11.29 -8.74 10.87
C GLN A 51 12.76 -9.10 10.63
N GLU A 52 13.02 -10.11 9.81
CA GLU A 52 14.37 -10.53 9.43
C GLU A 52 15.10 -9.41 8.65
N GLY A 53 14.42 -8.76 7.72
CA GLY A 53 14.96 -7.61 6.99
C GLY A 53 15.30 -6.43 7.91
N ALA A 54 14.46 -6.16 8.91
CA ALA A 54 14.73 -5.14 9.92
C ALA A 54 15.99 -5.46 10.73
N GLN A 55 16.10 -6.69 11.24
CA GLN A 55 17.26 -7.16 12.00
C GLN A 55 18.54 -7.13 11.14
N TYR A 56 18.44 -7.54 9.88
CA TYR A 56 19.53 -7.45 8.92
C TYR A 56 20.03 -6.01 8.77
N LEU A 57 19.15 -5.06 8.49
CA LEU A 57 19.53 -3.65 8.28
C LEU A 57 20.13 -3.04 9.55
N ILE A 58 19.54 -3.29 10.70
CA ILE A 58 20.05 -2.80 11.99
C ILE A 58 21.47 -3.30 12.22
N ARG A 59 21.71 -4.60 12.07
CA ARG A 59 23.01 -5.22 12.35
C ARG A 59 24.06 -4.88 11.32
N GLU A 60 23.76 -5.10 10.04
CA GLU A 60 24.76 -4.98 8.96
C GLU A 60 25.19 -3.54 8.69
N TYR A 61 24.30 -2.58 8.94
CA TYR A 61 24.60 -1.16 8.75
C TYR A 61 24.85 -0.41 10.05
N GLY A 62 24.81 -1.10 11.20
CA GLY A 62 25.03 -0.50 12.52
C GLY A 62 24.09 0.66 12.79
N LEU A 63 22.79 0.46 12.52
CA LEU A 63 21.79 1.48 12.79
C LEU A 63 21.56 1.59 14.31
N PRO A 64 21.49 2.81 14.87
CA PRO A 64 21.23 3.02 16.30
C PRO A 64 19.73 2.87 16.62
N LEU A 65 19.16 1.72 16.24
CA LEU A 65 17.73 1.41 16.35
C LEU A 65 17.53 0.08 17.05
N THR A 66 16.46 -0.01 17.83
CA THR A 66 15.84 -1.28 18.22
C THR A 66 14.87 -1.72 17.14
N GLU A 67 14.41 -2.97 17.15
CA GLU A 67 13.38 -3.42 16.19
C GLU A 67 12.11 -2.56 16.27
N GLU A 68 11.68 -2.21 17.47
CA GLU A 68 10.49 -1.37 17.68
C GLU A 68 10.67 0.03 17.07
N SER A 69 11.79 0.69 17.37
CA SER A 69 12.09 2.01 16.81
C SER A 69 12.33 1.97 15.30
N TYR A 70 12.87 0.86 14.77
CA TYR A 70 13.02 0.65 13.33
C TYR A 70 11.68 0.75 12.59
N PHE A 71 10.65 0.05 13.07
CA PHE A 71 9.33 0.09 12.43
C PHE A 71 8.67 1.46 12.54
N SER A 72 8.90 2.19 13.64
CA SER A 72 8.43 3.56 13.77
C SER A 72 9.09 4.48 12.75
N VAL A 73 10.42 4.45 12.66
CA VAL A 73 11.18 5.28 11.71
C VAL A 73 10.90 4.88 10.26
N MET A 74 10.77 3.59 9.99
CA MET A 74 10.41 3.11 8.63
C MET A 74 9.04 3.64 8.20
N ARG A 75 8.07 3.73 9.12
CA ARG A 75 6.76 4.32 8.85
C ARG A 75 6.87 5.79 8.44
N GLU A 76 7.73 6.55 9.12
CA GLU A 76 8.00 7.96 8.76
C GLU A 76 8.65 8.06 7.38
N VAL A 77 9.68 7.25 7.11
CA VAL A 77 10.35 7.20 5.80
C VAL A 77 9.37 6.89 4.69
N ILE A 78 8.51 5.89 4.89
CA ILE A 78 7.47 5.53 3.93
C ILE A 78 6.50 6.70 3.71
N ALA A 79 6.08 7.40 4.78
CA ALA A 79 5.20 8.54 4.67
C ALA A 79 5.81 9.67 3.82
N GLU A 80 7.09 9.98 4.03
CA GLU A 80 7.83 10.97 3.24
C GLU A 80 7.93 10.57 1.75
N LEU A 81 8.22 9.30 1.48
CA LEU A 81 8.29 8.81 0.10
C LEU A 81 6.95 8.90 -0.62
N TYR A 82 5.85 8.67 0.09
CA TYR A 82 4.51 8.82 -0.48
C TYR A 82 4.18 10.25 -0.92
N GLU A 83 4.87 11.26 -0.41
CA GLU A 83 4.66 12.64 -0.85
C GLU A 83 5.02 12.86 -2.33
N THR A 84 5.87 12.02 -2.90
CA THR A 84 6.32 12.11 -4.30
C THR A 84 5.62 11.13 -5.23
N VAL A 85 4.81 10.22 -4.69
CA VAL A 85 4.12 9.20 -5.49
C VAL A 85 3.01 9.82 -6.33
N GLU A 86 2.93 9.40 -7.60
CA GLU A 86 1.92 9.80 -8.56
C GLU A 86 0.91 8.68 -8.87
N LEU A 87 -0.20 9.04 -9.49
CA LEU A 87 -1.16 8.07 -10.02
C LEU A 87 -0.58 7.38 -11.25
N LYS A 88 -0.91 6.12 -11.41
CA LYS A 88 -0.68 5.46 -12.69
C LYS A 88 -1.51 6.10 -13.81
N PRO A 89 -1.01 6.10 -15.06
CA PRO A 89 -1.72 6.66 -16.19
C PRO A 89 -3.14 6.11 -16.33
N GLY A 90 -4.10 6.99 -16.55
CA GLY A 90 -5.50 6.63 -16.79
C GLY A 90 -6.36 6.38 -15.53
N VAL A 91 -5.76 6.26 -14.35
CA VAL A 91 -6.49 5.96 -13.10
C VAL A 91 -7.61 6.98 -12.84
N ARG A 92 -7.33 8.26 -12.91
CA ARG A 92 -8.34 9.31 -12.65
C ARG A 92 -9.54 9.21 -13.60
N THR A 93 -9.27 9.00 -14.88
CA THR A 93 -10.32 8.85 -15.91
C THR A 93 -11.15 7.60 -15.68
N MET A 94 -10.50 6.47 -15.33
CA MET A 94 -11.17 5.21 -15.00
C MET A 94 -12.10 5.37 -13.79
N LEU A 95 -11.60 5.94 -12.69
CA LEU A 95 -12.39 6.13 -11.48
C LEU A 95 -13.61 7.03 -11.71
N ALA A 96 -13.42 8.14 -12.45
CA ALA A 96 -14.51 9.04 -12.80
C ALA A 96 -15.59 8.33 -13.66
N LYS A 97 -15.18 7.52 -14.63
CA LYS A 97 -16.09 6.72 -15.45
C LYS A 97 -16.87 5.71 -14.61
N LEU A 98 -16.20 4.95 -13.75
CA LEU A 98 -16.86 3.97 -12.86
C LEU A 98 -17.87 4.67 -11.94
N GLN A 99 -17.52 5.82 -11.37
CA GLN A 99 -18.44 6.58 -10.53
C GLN A 99 -19.67 7.06 -11.33
N ALA A 100 -19.48 7.53 -12.56
CA ALA A 100 -20.59 7.96 -13.44
C ALA A 100 -21.52 6.79 -13.82
N GLU A 101 -21.00 5.55 -13.88
CA GLU A 101 -21.74 4.33 -14.10
C GLU A 101 -22.42 3.79 -12.82
N GLY A 102 -22.27 4.50 -11.69
CA GLY A 102 -22.89 4.14 -10.41
C GLY A 102 -22.16 3.03 -9.67
N ALA A 103 -20.90 2.77 -10.00
CA ALA A 103 -20.08 1.79 -9.28
C ALA A 103 -19.77 2.25 -7.85
N ARG A 104 -19.82 1.31 -6.92
CA ARG A 104 -19.35 1.49 -5.54
C ARG A 104 -17.93 0.95 -5.41
N MET A 105 -17.05 1.75 -4.85
CA MET A 105 -15.62 1.45 -4.83
C MET A 105 -15.07 1.52 -3.41
N CYS A 106 -14.12 0.63 -3.09
CA CYS A 106 -13.34 0.69 -1.87
C CYS A 106 -11.87 0.34 -2.14
N ILE A 107 -11.03 0.65 -1.17
CA ILE A 107 -9.63 0.23 -1.15
C ILE A 107 -9.46 -0.98 -0.23
N CYS A 108 -8.67 -1.96 -0.68
CA CYS A 108 -8.16 -3.05 0.14
C CYS A 108 -6.63 -3.09 -0.03
N SER A 109 -5.88 -2.64 0.96
CA SER A 109 -4.43 -2.48 0.87
C SER A 109 -3.71 -3.08 2.08
N ASN A 110 -2.47 -3.54 1.87
CA ASN A 110 -1.56 -3.89 2.95
C ASN A 110 -0.96 -2.66 3.65
N THR A 111 -1.12 -1.48 3.06
CA THR A 111 -0.70 -0.20 3.65
C THR A 111 -1.71 0.26 4.71
N TRP A 112 -1.23 0.93 5.77
CA TRP A 112 -2.09 1.46 6.84
C TRP A 112 -3.20 2.34 6.27
N ALA A 113 -4.41 2.17 6.76
CA ALA A 113 -5.59 2.90 6.25
C ALA A 113 -5.45 4.42 6.34
N GLU A 114 -4.80 4.91 7.39
CA GLU A 114 -4.50 6.34 7.55
C GLU A 114 -3.55 6.85 6.45
N GLN A 115 -2.48 6.09 6.19
CA GLN A 115 -1.52 6.39 5.12
C GLN A 115 -2.21 6.40 3.75
N CYS A 116 -3.02 5.36 3.46
CA CYS A 116 -3.81 5.31 2.23
C CYS A 116 -4.68 6.55 2.08
N ARG A 117 -5.39 6.95 3.14
CA ARG A 117 -6.27 8.13 3.12
C ARG A 117 -5.48 9.39 2.81
N THR A 118 -4.32 9.58 3.43
CA THR A 118 -3.45 10.74 3.19
C THR A 118 -3.02 10.80 1.72
N VAL A 119 -2.51 9.69 1.18
CA VAL A 119 -2.06 9.60 -0.22
C VAL A 119 -3.21 9.85 -1.20
N LEU A 120 -4.34 9.17 -1.02
CA LEU A 120 -5.51 9.31 -1.90
C LEU A 120 -6.09 10.74 -1.88
N THR A 121 -6.04 11.40 -0.70
CA THR A 121 -6.47 12.80 -0.56
C THR A 121 -5.52 13.74 -1.29
N ARG A 122 -4.21 13.60 -1.10
CA ARG A 122 -3.18 14.38 -1.81
C ARG A 122 -3.33 14.22 -3.33
N LEU A 123 -3.58 13.00 -3.79
CA LEU A 123 -3.76 12.69 -5.20
C LEU A 123 -5.15 13.09 -5.75
N GLY A 124 -6.05 13.59 -4.90
CA GLY A 124 -7.38 14.06 -5.30
C GLY A 124 -8.29 12.96 -5.85
N ILE A 125 -8.21 11.75 -5.27
CA ILE A 125 -9.05 10.60 -5.65
C ILE A 125 -9.76 9.94 -4.47
N ALA A 126 -9.57 10.42 -3.24
CA ALA A 126 -10.17 9.84 -2.04
C ALA A 126 -11.72 9.78 -2.10
N GLN A 127 -12.35 10.76 -2.77
CA GLN A 127 -13.80 10.88 -2.91
C GLN A 127 -14.45 9.74 -3.71
N TYR A 128 -13.67 8.97 -4.47
CA TYR A 128 -14.20 7.82 -5.21
C TYR A 128 -14.45 6.59 -4.34
N PHE A 129 -13.86 6.52 -3.16
CA PHE A 129 -13.87 5.34 -2.32
C PHE A 129 -14.74 5.52 -1.08
N SER A 130 -15.66 4.57 -0.84
CA SER A 130 -16.54 4.60 0.32
C SER A 130 -15.82 4.34 1.63
N PHE A 131 -14.78 3.50 1.60
CA PHE A 131 -13.95 3.15 2.75
C PHE A 131 -12.63 2.49 2.31
N ILE A 132 -11.75 2.31 3.29
CA ILE A 132 -10.46 1.61 3.13
C ILE A 132 -10.46 0.43 4.10
N VAL A 133 -10.08 -0.74 3.63
CA VAL A 133 -9.80 -1.94 4.42
C VAL A 133 -8.30 -2.15 4.46
N GLU A 134 -7.75 -2.23 5.64
CA GLU A 134 -6.36 -2.59 5.88
C GLU A 134 -6.23 -4.11 5.91
N ALA A 135 -5.58 -4.67 4.89
CA ALA A 135 -5.45 -6.11 4.70
C ALA A 135 -4.30 -6.68 5.54
N ARG A 136 -4.52 -6.82 6.85
CA ARG A 136 -3.52 -7.31 7.80
C ARG A 136 -4.08 -8.34 8.79
N GLY A 137 -3.19 -9.10 9.39
CA GLY A 137 -3.57 -10.10 10.37
C GLY A 137 -4.55 -11.12 9.79
N VAL A 138 -5.70 -11.27 10.40
CA VAL A 138 -6.76 -12.20 9.97
C VAL A 138 -7.42 -11.80 8.64
N LEU A 139 -7.31 -10.55 8.23
CA LEU A 139 -7.81 -10.01 6.96
C LEU A 139 -6.71 -9.89 5.89
N HIS A 140 -5.67 -10.72 5.94
CA HIS A 140 -4.61 -10.70 4.93
C HIS A 140 -5.14 -11.09 3.54
N LYS A 141 -4.61 -10.46 2.47
CA LYS A 141 -5.06 -10.68 1.08
C LYS A 141 -4.90 -12.12 0.56
N SER A 142 -4.13 -12.97 1.24
CA SER A 142 -4.05 -14.40 0.95
C SER A 142 -5.32 -15.17 1.35
N HIS A 143 -6.23 -14.54 2.07
CA HIS A 143 -7.48 -15.12 2.54
C HIS A 143 -8.67 -14.44 1.89
N PRO A 144 -9.68 -15.17 1.42
CA PRO A 144 -10.83 -14.59 0.73
C PRO A 144 -11.72 -13.74 1.64
N GLU A 145 -11.61 -13.89 2.96
CA GLU A 145 -12.42 -13.20 3.96
C GLU A 145 -12.32 -11.68 3.85
N VAL A 146 -11.14 -11.15 3.53
CA VAL A 146 -10.95 -9.70 3.36
C VAL A 146 -11.79 -9.16 2.19
N PHE A 147 -11.92 -9.93 1.12
CA PHE A 147 -12.71 -9.53 -0.04
C PHE A 147 -14.21 -9.67 0.23
N PHE A 148 -14.63 -10.70 0.96
CA PHE A 148 -16.02 -10.82 1.44
C PHE A 148 -16.43 -9.68 2.37
N GLU A 149 -15.53 -9.24 3.26
CA GLU A 149 -15.74 -8.06 4.09
C GLU A 149 -15.92 -6.80 3.23
N CYS A 150 -15.06 -6.59 2.23
CA CYS A 150 -15.19 -5.48 1.30
C CYS A 150 -16.53 -5.52 0.55
N MET A 151 -16.91 -6.66 -0.01
CA MET A 151 -18.16 -6.83 -0.75
C MET A 151 -19.38 -6.57 0.14
N SER A 152 -19.40 -7.14 1.35
CA SER A 152 -20.48 -6.94 2.33
C SER A 152 -20.68 -5.46 2.63
N ARG A 153 -19.61 -4.73 2.91
CA ARG A 153 -19.64 -3.29 3.20
C ARG A 153 -20.00 -2.44 1.98
N LEU A 154 -19.72 -2.91 0.77
CA LEU A 154 -20.20 -2.30 -0.47
C LEU A 154 -21.70 -2.59 -0.73
N GLY A 155 -22.36 -3.39 0.13
CA GLY A 155 -23.79 -3.67 0.08
C GLY A 155 -24.17 -4.77 -0.91
N GLY A 156 -23.31 -5.74 -1.15
CA GLY A 156 -23.57 -6.94 -1.94
C GLY A 156 -22.66 -8.07 -1.51
N ALA A 157 -23.14 -9.30 -1.67
CA ALA A 157 -22.38 -10.51 -1.34
C ALA A 157 -22.17 -11.44 -2.56
N ASP A 158 -22.55 -10.98 -3.76
CA ASP A 158 -22.40 -11.78 -4.98
C ASP A 158 -21.03 -11.50 -5.61
N PRO A 159 -20.07 -12.45 -5.56
CA PRO A 159 -18.77 -12.30 -6.17
C PRO A 159 -18.82 -12.04 -7.69
N ALA A 160 -19.88 -12.52 -8.38
CA ALA A 160 -20.05 -12.32 -9.82
C ALA A 160 -20.35 -10.85 -10.20
N ALA A 161 -20.78 -10.03 -9.22
CA ALA A 161 -21.04 -8.61 -9.38
C ALA A 161 -19.89 -7.71 -8.89
N CYS A 162 -18.79 -8.30 -8.46
CA CYS A 162 -17.63 -7.61 -7.91
C CYS A 162 -16.38 -7.81 -8.78
N ALA A 163 -15.59 -6.76 -8.93
CA ALA A 163 -14.24 -6.81 -9.52
C ALA A 163 -13.19 -6.52 -8.44
N VAL A 164 -12.05 -7.22 -8.52
CA VAL A 164 -10.90 -7.04 -7.66
C VAL A 164 -9.67 -6.77 -8.52
#